data_6ac7ac8e9fe7046aba7c39f405095640
#
_entry.id   6ac7ac8e9fe7046aba7c39f405095640
#
_cell.length_a   1.000
_cell.length_b   1.000
_cell.length_c   1.000
_cell.angle_alpha   90.00
_cell.angle_beta   90.00
_cell.angle_gamma   90.00
#
_symmetry.space_group_name_H-M   'P 1'
#
loop_
_entity.id
_entity.type
_entity.pdbx_description
1 polymer ?
#
loop_
_entity_poly.entity_id
_entity_poly.type
_entity_poly.pdbx_seq_one_letter_code
_entity_poly.pdbx_strand_id
1 'polypeptide(L)'
;EGVAVNDELTLVIDIGKSHAKLLMVDAQGTVVERHGRANASVPSALGYPALDVQGLEDWMAQTLRASSHTARCRRVITSTHGAALVALGDEGLAWAPVDYEFDGLAQHPLLASAFDAAADGFAYTLSPDLPAGLNAARQLFYVQNLHPEAWRRTRCLLPYAQYWAWR
;
A
#
# COMPACT_ATOMS: atom_id res chain seq x y z
N GLU A 1 36.17 -22.89 -18.84
CA GLU A 1 34.72 -23.05 -18.65
C GLU A 1 34.24 -21.77 -17.98
N GLY A 2 33.65 -20.87 -18.80
CA GLY A 2 33.07 -19.63 -18.26
C GLY A 2 31.83 -19.95 -17.43
N VAL A 3 31.86 -19.60 -16.16
CA VAL A 3 30.65 -19.58 -15.32
C VAL A 3 29.67 -18.67 -16.03
N ALA A 4 28.53 -19.19 -16.48
CA ALA A 4 27.47 -18.38 -17.05
C ALA A 4 27.08 -17.31 -15.99
N VAL A 5 27.41 -16.08 -16.26
CA VAL A 5 26.99 -14.97 -15.39
C VAL A 5 25.47 -14.97 -15.42
N ASN A 6 24.86 -15.25 -14.27
CA ASN A 6 23.40 -15.18 -14.15
C ASN A 6 22.97 -13.73 -14.38
N ASP A 7 22.51 -13.42 -15.60
CA ASP A 7 22.12 -12.09 -16.03
C ASP A 7 20.71 -11.70 -15.54
N GLU A 8 20.12 -12.52 -14.67
CA GLU A 8 18.79 -12.33 -14.11
C GLU A 8 18.80 -11.23 -13.03
N LEU A 9 17.79 -10.41 -13.05
CA LEU A 9 17.60 -9.33 -12.10
C LEU A 9 16.39 -9.59 -11.20
N THR A 10 16.43 -8.97 -10.03
CA THR A 10 15.29 -8.83 -9.13
C THR A 10 14.80 -7.39 -9.18
N LEU A 11 13.52 -7.21 -9.49
CA LEU A 11 12.84 -5.93 -9.36
C LEU A 11 12.42 -5.73 -7.89
N VAL A 12 12.91 -4.68 -7.26
CA VAL A 12 12.48 -4.26 -5.93
C VAL A 12 11.56 -3.05 -6.08
N ILE A 13 10.33 -3.18 -5.59
CA ILE A 13 9.34 -2.12 -5.49
C ILE A 13 9.34 -1.64 -4.04
N ASP A 14 9.89 -0.45 -3.78
CA ASP A 14 10.00 0.15 -2.46
C ASP A 14 9.10 1.38 -2.38
N ILE A 15 7.99 1.29 -1.63
CA ILE A 15 6.99 2.35 -1.53
C ILE A 15 6.97 2.89 -0.11
N GLY A 16 7.62 4.02 0.07
CA GLY A 16 7.55 4.82 1.28
C GLY A 16 6.45 5.89 1.21
N LYS A 17 6.20 6.56 2.31
CA LYS A 17 5.18 7.62 2.41
C LYS A 17 5.48 8.80 1.47
N SER A 18 6.72 9.26 1.42
CA SER A 18 7.15 10.44 0.66
C SER A 18 7.83 10.12 -0.67
N HIS A 19 8.31 8.90 -0.86
CA HIS A 19 9.04 8.49 -2.07
C HIS A 19 8.73 7.03 -2.39
N ALA A 20 8.57 6.76 -3.68
CA ALA A 20 8.55 5.41 -4.24
C ALA A 20 9.77 5.18 -5.12
N LYS A 21 10.30 3.96 -5.12
CA LYS A 21 11.49 3.57 -5.88
C LYS A 21 11.26 2.23 -6.58
N LEU A 22 11.84 2.12 -7.77
CA LEU A 22 12.05 0.85 -8.47
C LEU A 22 13.54 0.62 -8.57
N LEU A 23 14.02 -0.51 -8.09
CA LEU A 23 15.42 -0.91 -8.16
C LEU A 23 15.51 -2.23 -8.92
N MET A 24 16.42 -2.32 -9.87
CA MET A 24 16.77 -3.57 -10.53
C MET A 24 18.13 -4.02 -9.98
N VAL A 25 18.14 -5.18 -9.35
CA VAL A 25 19.26 -5.66 -8.53
C VAL A 25 19.76 -6.98 -9.09
N ASP A 26 21.08 -7.13 -9.25
CA ASP A 26 21.70 -8.37 -9.68
C ASP A 26 21.80 -9.42 -8.55
N ALA A 27 22.34 -10.59 -8.87
CA ALA A 27 22.51 -11.68 -7.93
C ALA A 27 23.53 -11.38 -6.81
N GLN A 28 24.37 -10.39 -6.97
CA GLN A 28 25.37 -9.93 -5.99
C GLN A 28 24.82 -8.80 -5.09
N GLY A 29 23.59 -8.35 -5.33
CA GLY A 29 22.97 -7.26 -4.59
C GLY A 29 23.33 -5.86 -5.14
N THR A 30 23.97 -5.79 -6.32
CA THR A 30 24.30 -4.51 -6.95
C THR A 30 23.09 -3.93 -7.64
N VAL A 31 22.80 -2.66 -7.39
CA VAL A 31 21.72 -1.92 -8.09
C VAL A 31 22.22 -1.53 -9.45
N VAL A 32 21.69 -2.15 -10.51
CA VAL A 32 22.05 -1.86 -11.92
C VAL A 32 21.21 -0.75 -12.52
N GLU A 33 19.99 -0.56 -12.02
CA GLU A 33 19.11 0.53 -12.43
C GLU A 33 18.25 0.99 -11.27
N ARG A 34 17.99 2.30 -11.19
CA ARG A 34 17.18 2.92 -10.15
C ARG A 34 16.29 4.00 -10.73
N HIS A 35 15.01 3.96 -10.35
CA HIS A 35 14.04 5.04 -10.60
C HIS A 35 13.38 5.45 -9.30
N GLY A 36 12.97 6.70 -9.21
CA GLY A 36 12.28 7.23 -8.04
C GLY A 36 11.27 8.31 -8.43
N ARG A 37 10.19 8.39 -7.65
CA ARG A 37 9.26 9.52 -7.71
C ARG A 37 8.88 9.98 -6.31
N ALA A 38 8.50 11.25 -6.19
CA ALA A 38 7.81 11.73 -4.99
C ALA A 38 6.47 10.99 -4.86
N ASN A 39 6.12 10.66 -3.63
CA ASN A 39 4.86 10.02 -3.28
C ASN A 39 4.13 10.89 -2.26
N ALA A 40 2.85 11.12 -2.48
CA ALA A 40 2.01 11.94 -1.62
C ALA A 40 0.57 11.42 -1.69
N SER A 41 -0.21 11.76 -0.68
CA SER A 41 -1.63 11.45 -0.66
C SER A 41 -2.38 12.27 -1.70
N VAL A 42 -3.46 11.71 -2.20
CA VAL A 42 -4.37 12.33 -3.18
C VAL A 42 -5.79 12.40 -2.60
N PRO A 43 -6.63 13.33 -3.04
CA PRO A 43 -8.04 13.34 -2.67
C PRO A 43 -8.75 12.06 -3.16
N SER A 44 -9.59 11.47 -2.30
CA SER A 44 -10.47 10.38 -2.72
C SER A 44 -11.86 10.89 -3.10
N ALA A 45 -12.59 10.12 -3.88
CA ALA A 45 -14.00 10.39 -4.19
C ALA A 45 -14.90 10.34 -2.94
N LEU A 46 -14.44 9.73 -1.86
CA LEU A 46 -15.15 9.61 -0.58
C LEU A 46 -14.80 10.74 0.40
N GLY A 47 -13.98 11.72 -0.01
CA GLY A 47 -13.70 12.93 0.76
C GLY A 47 -12.55 12.84 1.77
N TYR A 48 -11.87 11.72 1.88
CA TYR A 48 -10.68 11.56 2.72
C TYR A 48 -9.39 11.54 1.87
N PRO A 49 -8.22 11.86 2.44
CA PRO A 49 -6.94 11.69 1.76
C PRO A 49 -6.64 10.20 1.59
N ALA A 50 -6.23 9.81 0.39
CA ALA A 50 -5.94 8.44 0.01
C ALA A 50 -4.51 8.27 -0.47
N LEU A 51 -4.00 7.03 -0.43
CA LEU A 51 -2.74 6.66 -1.06
C LEU A 51 -2.91 6.66 -2.58
N ASP A 52 -1.92 7.21 -3.30
CA ASP A 52 -1.93 7.35 -4.76
C ASP A 52 -1.59 6.03 -5.47
N VAL A 53 -2.48 5.04 -5.36
CA VAL A 53 -2.28 3.72 -5.99
C VAL A 53 -2.24 3.84 -7.51
N GLN A 54 -3.18 4.59 -8.11
CA GLN A 54 -3.26 4.73 -9.57
C GLN A 54 -2.03 5.45 -10.14
N GLY A 55 -1.62 6.55 -9.53
CA GLY A 55 -0.43 7.28 -9.99
C GLY A 55 0.86 6.46 -9.84
N LEU A 56 0.94 5.60 -8.81
CA LEU A 56 2.05 4.67 -8.66
C LEU A 56 2.03 3.59 -9.74
N GLU A 57 0.87 2.98 -10.04
CA GLU A 57 0.74 1.99 -11.12
C GLU A 57 1.14 2.56 -12.47
N ASP A 58 0.65 3.74 -12.81
CA ASP A 58 0.95 4.40 -14.08
C ASP A 58 2.44 4.72 -14.22
N TRP A 59 3.04 5.25 -13.15
CA TRP A 59 4.47 5.52 -13.11
C TRP A 59 5.32 4.25 -13.24
N MET A 60 4.99 3.18 -12.50
CA MET A 60 5.70 1.90 -12.58
C MET A 60 5.59 1.31 -13.98
N ALA A 61 4.38 1.28 -14.55
CA ALA A 61 4.15 0.74 -15.88
C ALA A 61 4.95 1.53 -16.96
N GLN A 62 4.96 2.84 -16.87
CA GLN A 62 5.74 3.68 -17.79
C GLN A 62 7.24 3.43 -17.64
N THR A 63 7.75 3.40 -16.41
CA THR A 63 9.16 3.19 -16.10
C THR A 63 9.63 1.83 -16.59
N LEU A 64 8.88 0.77 -16.29
CA LEU A 64 9.24 -0.59 -16.69
C LEU A 64 9.19 -0.80 -18.21
N ARG A 65 8.26 -0.15 -18.91
CA ARG A 65 8.23 -0.20 -20.39
C ARG A 65 9.43 0.52 -21.03
N ALA A 66 9.94 1.57 -20.40
CA ALA A 66 11.06 2.34 -20.91
C ALA A 66 12.42 1.69 -20.62
N SER A 67 12.52 0.85 -19.59
CA SER A 67 13.77 0.20 -19.20
C SER A 67 14.13 -0.99 -20.08
N SER A 68 15.37 -1.04 -20.58
CA SER A 68 15.92 -2.19 -21.28
C SER A 68 16.21 -3.39 -20.37
N HIS A 69 16.24 -3.17 -19.03
CA HIS A 69 16.53 -4.20 -18.05
C HIS A 69 15.29 -4.99 -17.61
N THR A 70 14.07 -4.49 -17.88
CA THR A 70 12.83 -5.14 -17.47
C THR A 70 12.72 -6.59 -17.93
N ALA A 71 13.14 -6.88 -19.17
CA ALA A 71 13.13 -8.23 -19.73
C ALA A 71 14.04 -9.22 -18.99
N ARG A 72 14.99 -8.74 -18.20
CA ARG A 72 15.91 -9.54 -17.37
C ARG A 72 15.37 -9.82 -15.99
N CYS A 73 14.34 -9.09 -15.53
CA CYS A 73 13.74 -9.28 -14.22
C CYS A 73 12.96 -10.60 -14.18
N ARG A 74 13.35 -11.48 -13.26
CA ARG A 74 12.74 -12.81 -13.03
C ARG A 74 12.07 -12.93 -11.67
N ARG A 75 12.32 -11.99 -10.79
CA ARG A 75 11.75 -11.93 -9.44
C ARG A 75 11.26 -10.51 -9.16
N VAL A 76 10.22 -10.42 -8.35
CA VAL A 76 9.72 -9.14 -7.82
C VAL A 76 9.67 -9.24 -6.29
N ILE A 77 10.16 -8.22 -5.63
CA ILE A 77 10.07 -8.06 -4.18
C ILE A 77 9.39 -6.73 -3.92
N THR A 78 8.42 -6.73 -3.01
CA THR A 78 7.70 -5.52 -2.60
C THR A 78 8.04 -5.16 -1.15
N SER A 79 8.33 -3.90 -0.92
CA SER A 79 8.53 -3.29 0.39
C SER A 79 7.65 -2.05 0.50
N THR A 80 6.85 -1.95 1.55
CA THR A 80 5.97 -0.80 1.78
C THR A 80 5.89 -0.48 3.26
N HIS A 81 5.36 0.71 3.60
CA HIS A 81 4.92 0.97 4.96
C HIS A 81 3.76 0.03 5.36
N GLY A 82 3.69 -0.32 6.68
CA GLY A 82 2.83 -1.41 7.16
C GLY A 82 1.37 -1.05 7.44
N ALA A 83 1.07 0.24 7.69
CA ALA A 83 -0.24 0.67 8.18
C ALA A 83 -1.28 0.91 7.07
N ALA A 84 -1.07 0.40 5.85
CA ALA A 84 -1.96 0.60 4.71
C ALA A 84 -2.65 -0.69 4.29
N LEU A 85 -3.94 -0.58 3.98
CA LEU A 85 -4.78 -1.66 3.46
C LEU A 85 -5.39 -1.25 2.12
N VAL A 86 -5.51 -2.21 1.23
CA VAL A 86 -6.21 -2.06 -0.05
C VAL A 86 -7.43 -2.95 -0.06
N ALA A 87 -8.58 -2.35 -0.35
CA ALA A 87 -9.83 -3.07 -0.52
C ALA A 87 -10.10 -3.33 -2.00
N LEU A 88 -10.25 -4.59 -2.36
CA LEU A 88 -10.61 -5.02 -3.69
C LEU A 88 -12.09 -5.39 -3.76
N GLY A 89 -12.73 -5.01 -4.83
CA GLY A 89 -14.06 -5.43 -5.24
C GLY A 89 -14.00 -6.26 -6.53
N ASP A 90 -15.14 -6.47 -7.14
CA ASP A 90 -15.26 -7.31 -8.35
C ASP A 90 -14.54 -6.68 -9.57
N GLU A 91 -14.45 -5.34 -9.64
CA GLU A 91 -13.89 -4.60 -10.78
C GLU A 91 -12.57 -3.86 -10.47
N GLY A 92 -11.90 -4.19 -9.37
CA GLY A 92 -10.67 -3.52 -8.91
C GLY A 92 -10.81 -2.93 -7.52
N LEU A 93 -10.32 -1.70 -7.28
CA LEU A 93 -10.43 -1.06 -5.96
C LEU A 93 -11.90 -0.85 -5.59
N ALA A 94 -12.31 -1.39 -4.44
CA ALA A 94 -13.64 -1.12 -3.88
C ALA A 94 -13.77 0.33 -3.38
N TRP A 95 -12.67 0.86 -2.84
CA TRP A 95 -12.49 2.24 -2.43
C TRP A 95 -11.00 2.58 -2.38
N ALA A 96 -10.66 3.87 -2.48
CA ALA A 96 -9.28 4.33 -2.43
C ALA A 96 -8.67 4.07 -1.05
N PRO A 97 -7.46 3.48 -0.94
CA PRO A 97 -6.84 3.19 0.34
C PRO A 97 -6.67 4.44 1.19
N VAL A 98 -7.19 4.41 2.42
CA VAL A 98 -7.10 5.55 3.34
C VAL A 98 -5.64 5.85 3.67
N ASP A 99 -5.27 7.13 3.65
CA ASP A 99 -3.98 7.55 4.18
C ASP A 99 -3.95 7.30 5.70
N TYR A 100 -2.99 6.53 6.18
CA TYR A 100 -2.90 6.17 7.59
C TYR A 100 -2.54 7.34 8.52
N GLU A 101 -2.11 8.49 7.98
CA GLU A 101 -1.93 9.72 8.75
C GLU A 101 -3.25 10.49 8.94
N PHE A 102 -4.29 10.11 8.22
CA PHE A 102 -5.62 10.68 8.37
C PHE A 102 -6.36 10.10 9.57
N ASP A 103 -6.70 10.94 10.54
CA ASP A 103 -7.54 10.55 11.67
C ASP A 103 -9.02 10.84 11.37
N GLY A 104 -9.62 9.93 10.61
CA GLY A 104 -11.04 10.06 10.26
C GLY A 104 -11.97 9.95 11.48
N LEU A 105 -11.61 9.14 12.47
CA LEU A 105 -12.43 8.97 13.67
C LEU A 105 -12.41 10.19 14.59
N ALA A 106 -11.29 10.94 14.65
CA ALA A 106 -11.22 12.16 15.47
C ALA A 106 -12.25 13.23 15.06
N GLN A 107 -12.71 13.20 13.82
CA GLN A 107 -13.76 14.10 13.32
C GLN A 107 -15.18 13.63 13.69
N HIS A 108 -15.32 12.44 14.30
CA HIS A 108 -16.58 11.79 14.64
C HIS A 108 -16.52 11.21 16.07
N PRO A 109 -16.61 12.05 17.13
CA PRO A 109 -16.37 11.63 18.51
C PRO A 109 -17.22 10.44 18.98
N LEU A 110 -18.49 10.36 18.58
CA LEU A 110 -19.35 9.22 18.93
C LEU A 110 -18.90 7.93 18.26
N LEU A 111 -18.41 8.02 17.03
CA LEU A 111 -17.89 6.86 16.30
C LEU A 111 -16.55 6.42 16.89
N ALA A 112 -15.68 7.36 17.25
CA ALA A 112 -14.44 7.06 17.97
C ALA A 112 -14.70 6.31 19.28
N SER A 113 -15.65 6.82 20.11
CA SER A 113 -16.04 6.14 21.35
C SER A 113 -16.63 4.74 21.11
N ALA A 114 -17.39 4.56 20.03
CA ALA A 114 -17.92 3.24 19.66
C ALA A 114 -16.78 2.27 19.21
N PHE A 115 -15.78 2.76 18.50
CA PHE A 115 -14.58 1.97 18.17
C PHE A 115 -13.84 1.54 19.43
N ASP A 116 -13.54 2.49 20.34
CA ASP A 116 -12.80 2.23 21.56
C ASP A 116 -13.53 1.22 22.48
N ALA A 117 -14.86 1.27 22.50
CA ALA A 117 -15.69 0.33 23.27
C ALA A 117 -15.71 -1.08 22.65
N ALA A 118 -15.51 -1.20 21.33
CA ALA A 118 -15.53 -2.47 20.61
C ALA A 118 -14.14 -3.09 20.44
N ALA A 119 -13.08 -2.29 20.56
CA ALA A 119 -11.70 -2.75 20.37
C ALA A 119 -11.22 -3.57 21.57
N ASP A 120 -10.60 -4.71 21.27
CA ASP A 120 -9.92 -5.49 22.31
C ASP A 120 -8.68 -4.75 22.83
N GLY A 121 -8.46 -4.83 24.15
CA GLY A 121 -7.33 -4.18 24.80
C GLY A 121 -5.97 -4.78 24.45
N PHE A 122 -4.90 -4.01 24.72
CA PHE A 122 -3.51 -4.41 24.44
C PHE A 122 -3.13 -5.78 25.00
N ALA A 123 -3.59 -6.11 26.20
CA ALA A 123 -3.28 -7.40 26.83
C ALA A 123 -3.75 -8.61 26.00
N TYR A 124 -4.79 -8.43 25.19
CA TYR A 124 -5.32 -9.46 24.30
C TYR A 124 -4.71 -9.42 22.91
N THR A 125 -4.60 -8.23 22.33
CA THR A 125 -4.16 -8.03 20.93
C THR A 125 -2.65 -7.93 20.76
N LEU A 126 -1.92 -7.54 21.81
CA LEU A 126 -0.52 -7.13 21.80
C LEU A 126 -0.25 -5.98 20.80
N SER A 127 -1.28 -5.26 20.41
CA SER A 127 -1.21 -4.11 19.50
C SER A 127 -1.44 -2.82 20.32
N PRO A 128 -0.45 -1.91 20.38
CA PRO A 128 -0.63 -0.65 21.08
C PRO A 128 -1.66 0.23 20.37
N ASP A 129 -2.32 1.09 21.14
CA ASP A 129 -3.14 2.14 20.57
C ASP A 129 -2.23 3.20 19.93
N LEU A 130 -2.32 3.32 18.61
CA LEU A 130 -1.54 4.23 17.80
C LEU A 130 -2.43 5.35 17.25
N PRO A 131 -1.90 6.58 17.06
CA PRO A 131 -2.68 7.71 16.59
C PRO A 131 -3.13 7.54 15.14
N ALA A 132 -4.12 8.34 14.75
CA ALA A 132 -4.67 8.42 13.40
C ALA A 132 -5.14 7.06 12.86
N GLY A 133 -4.76 6.70 11.65
CA GLY A 133 -5.07 5.43 11.01
C GLY A 133 -3.96 4.37 11.11
N LEU A 134 -2.96 4.55 11.99
CA LEU A 134 -1.83 3.61 12.15
C LEU A 134 -2.26 2.23 12.61
N ASN A 135 -3.33 2.13 13.41
CA ASN A 135 -4.03 0.86 13.60
C ASN A 135 -5.03 0.68 12.44
N ALA A 136 -4.78 -0.28 11.58
CA ALA A 136 -5.57 -0.53 10.37
C ALA A 136 -7.08 -0.71 10.66
N ALA A 137 -7.43 -1.29 11.80
CA ALA A 137 -8.82 -1.44 12.23
C ALA A 137 -9.58 -0.11 12.32
N ARG A 138 -8.91 1.00 12.69
CA ARG A 138 -9.51 2.33 12.72
C ARG A 138 -9.94 2.80 11.33
N GLN A 139 -9.10 2.55 10.31
CA GLN A 139 -9.42 2.86 8.92
C GLN A 139 -10.63 2.05 8.44
N LEU A 140 -10.64 0.76 8.72
CA LEU A 140 -11.73 -0.14 8.32
C LEU A 140 -13.05 0.26 8.99
N PHE A 141 -13.01 0.54 10.29
CA PHE A 141 -14.18 0.97 11.05
C PHE A 141 -14.74 2.32 10.54
N TYR A 142 -13.85 3.25 10.19
CA TYR A 142 -14.20 4.53 9.57
C TYR A 142 -14.95 4.31 8.25
N VAL A 143 -14.38 3.52 7.32
CA VAL A 143 -15.01 3.27 6.01
C VAL A 143 -16.30 2.48 6.17
N GLN A 144 -16.34 1.47 7.03
CA GLN A 144 -17.53 0.66 7.26
C GLN A 144 -18.74 1.51 7.72
N ASN A 145 -18.52 2.46 8.60
CA ASN A 145 -19.60 3.23 9.21
C ASN A 145 -19.99 4.48 8.41
N LEU A 146 -19.02 5.15 7.79
CA LEU A 146 -19.28 6.41 7.08
C LEU A 146 -19.47 6.23 5.57
N HIS A 147 -18.97 5.13 5.01
CA HIS A 147 -19.07 4.82 3.58
C HIS A 147 -19.60 3.40 3.35
N PRO A 148 -20.80 3.04 3.89
CA PRO A 148 -21.29 1.66 3.88
C PRO A 148 -21.49 1.10 2.48
N GLU A 149 -21.78 1.94 1.46
CA GLU A 149 -21.88 1.49 0.06
C GLU A 149 -20.53 1.05 -0.49
N ALA A 150 -19.46 1.80 -0.18
CA ALA A 150 -18.10 1.43 -0.57
C ALA A 150 -17.64 0.16 0.17
N TRP A 151 -17.95 0.07 1.45
CA TRP A 151 -17.66 -1.13 2.27
C TRP A 151 -18.33 -2.39 1.70
N ARG A 152 -19.60 -2.33 1.31
CA ARG A 152 -20.33 -3.49 0.75
C ARG A 152 -19.74 -4.02 -0.56
N ARG A 153 -19.02 -3.20 -1.31
CA ARG A 153 -18.30 -3.64 -2.52
C ARG A 153 -17.02 -4.40 -2.24
N THR A 154 -16.54 -4.38 -0.99
CA THR A 154 -15.28 -5.05 -0.62
C THR A 154 -15.44 -6.57 -0.65
N ARG A 155 -14.58 -7.24 -1.39
CA ARG A 155 -14.47 -8.71 -1.48
C ARG A 155 -13.23 -9.22 -0.79
N CYS A 156 -12.16 -8.44 -0.81
CA CYS A 156 -10.87 -8.82 -0.24
C CYS A 156 -10.16 -7.59 0.33
N LEU A 157 -9.46 -7.78 1.43
CA LEU A 157 -8.55 -6.79 2.02
C LEU A 157 -7.14 -7.33 1.95
N LEU A 158 -6.23 -6.55 1.38
CA LEU A 158 -4.82 -6.89 1.28
C LEU A 158 -3.96 -5.86 2.03
N PRO A 159 -2.98 -6.29 2.83
CA PRO A 159 -1.87 -5.43 3.23
C PRO A 159 -1.19 -4.83 2.00
N TYR A 160 -0.68 -3.61 2.12
CA TYR A 160 -0.21 -2.82 0.97
C TYR A 160 0.90 -3.51 0.18
N ALA A 161 1.87 -4.13 0.86
CA ALA A 161 2.92 -4.89 0.18
C ALA A 161 2.37 -6.10 -0.60
N GLN A 162 1.36 -6.79 -0.05
CA GLN A 162 0.72 -7.92 -0.71
C GLN A 162 -0.11 -7.48 -1.92
N TYR A 163 -0.75 -6.31 -1.85
CA TYR A 163 -1.42 -5.74 -3.01
C TYR A 163 -0.45 -5.56 -4.19
N TRP A 164 0.71 -4.95 -3.95
CA TRP A 164 1.72 -4.74 -4.99
C TRP A 164 2.36 -6.03 -5.50
N ALA A 165 2.52 -7.02 -4.64
CA ALA A 165 2.99 -8.35 -5.07
C ALA A 165 1.95 -9.10 -5.92
N TRP A 166 0.67 -8.90 -5.64
CA TRP A 166 -0.43 -9.48 -6.42
C TRP A 166 -0.63 -8.74 -7.75
N ARG A 167 -0.58 -7.40 -7.73
CA ARG A 167 -0.85 -6.54 -8.89
C ARG A 167 0.21 -6.69 -9.99
#